data_e4575b8b5266422785dca363509af2eb
#
_entry.id   e4575b8b5266422785dca363509af2eb
#
_cell.length_a   1.000
_cell.length_b   1.000
_cell.length_c   1.000
_cell.angle_alpha   90.00
_cell.angle_beta   90.00
_cell.angle_gamma   90.00
#
_symmetry.space_group_name_H-M   'P 1'
#
loop_
_entity.id
_entity.type
_entity.pdbx_description
1 polymer ?
#
loop_
_entity_poly.entity_id
_entity_poly.type
_entity_poly.pdbx_seq_one_letter_code
_entity_poly.pdbx_strand_id
1 'polypeptide(L)'
;MPDDRVAMDALIEALRRKGDRAQARDAIEDMLKAAPHVDGLWSARLSFEPEGGDVAGIAARWREAVPESVHPLHVQMWQAIQDGDRDASRALAEQIIEREPGHVAAQSEIVEQLFNRDPAAAVAHIQGLLPQIPDPENQRMVLGWLGRAQDRAGQYADAVETWTRLQAITGPTATPLPPASGDTRTWPPVAEVEVAGSRPVFLYGPPGSGAERLVSTFLHNVGKRMAIDRTGDRPPQDPLQFPQTATRLASGELDAAMVVAGWRGVLPQRGLASGAAPIDWLAWWDNALVPVLREGLPDALLLLALCDPRDMLLDWLQRDSFVRHDAGTPAQMAAWLATVLDQVAALVEGNYVTHRLVRLDDIADDAAAIAAALGAGLDMPLSPAPALGPGRFPAGRWREYRQVLAEPFATLAPVARRLGYPDH
;
A
#
# COMPACT_ATOMS: atom_id res chain seq x y z
N MET A 1 31.43 -6.14 23.72
CA MET A 1 30.67 -5.87 24.95
C MET A 1 29.24 -6.31 24.68
N PRO A 2 28.59 -7.10 25.53
CA PRO A 2 27.24 -7.62 25.25
C PRO A 2 26.13 -6.55 25.18
N ASP A 3 26.39 -5.36 25.70
CA ASP A 3 25.44 -4.23 25.66
C ASP A 3 25.61 -3.31 24.44
N ASP A 4 26.52 -3.62 23.54
CA ASP A 4 26.76 -2.87 22.31
C ASP A 4 25.84 -3.36 21.19
N ARG A 5 24.83 -2.57 20.85
CA ARG A 5 23.85 -2.88 19.81
C ARG A 5 24.51 -3.18 18.45
N VAL A 6 25.56 -2.43 18.10
CA VAL A 6 26.28 -2.63 16.83
C VAL A 6 27.02 -3.97 16.83
N ALA A 7 27.64 -4.34 17.96
CA ALA A 7 28.31 -5.62 18.11
C ALA A 7 27.30 -6.79 18.08
N MET A 8 26.11 -6.59 18.64
CA MET A 8 25.02 -7.58 18.63
C MET A 8 24.47 -7.80 17.21
N ASP A 9 24.20 -6.71 16.48
CA ASP A 9 23.72 -6.77 15.10
C ASP A 9 24.78 -7.46 14.19
N ALA A 10 26.05 -7.17 14.39
CA ALA A 10 27.14 -7.83 13.68
C ALA A 10 27.24 -9.32 13.99
N LEU A 11 27.03 -9.72 15.24
CA LEU A 11 26.99 -11.13 15.66
C LEU A 11 25.80 -11.86 15.01
N ILE A 12 24.62 -11.29 15.06
CA ILE A 12 23.42 -11.87 14.44
C ILE A 12 23.64 -12.05 12.94
N GLU A 13 24.19 -11.05 12.27
CA GLU A 13 24.46 -11.12 10.83
C GLU A 13 25.54 -12.17 10.50
N ALA A 14 26.58 -12.28 11.31
CA ALA A 14 27.61 -13.32 11.16
C ALA A 14 27.02 -14.73 11.31
N LEU A 15 26.14 -14.93 12.31
CA LEU A 15 25.46 -16.20 12.53
C LEU A 15 24.49 -16.53 11.39
N ARG A 16 23.77 -15.54 10.85
CA ARG A 16 22.90 -15.72 9.67
C ARG A 16 23.67 -16.15 8.43
N ARG A 17 24.83 -15.54 8.17
CA ARG A 17 25.71 -15.90 7.04
C ARG A 17 26.26 -17.32 7.13
N LYS A 18 26.43 -17.83 8.33
CA LYS A 18 26.88 -19.21 8.56
C LYS A 18 25.85 -20.26 8.16
N GLY A 19 24.56 -19.88 8.10
CA GLY A 19 23.48 -20.70 7.58
C GLY A 19 22.96 -21.81 8.50
N ASP A 20 23.66 -22.11 9.59
CA ASP A 20 23.24 -23.11 10.57
C ASP A 20 22.47 -22.47 11.73
N ARG A 21 21.14 -22.47 11.59
CA ARG A 21 20.24 -21.87 12.60
C ARG A 21 20.27 -22.62 13.93
N ALA A 22 20.51 -23.94 13.95
CA ALA A 22 20.58 -24.70 15.17
C ALA A 22 21.85 -24.35 15.95
N GLN A 23 23.00 -24.33 15.28
CA GLN A 23 24.25 -23.89 15.89
C GLN A 23 24.22 -22.44 16.39
N ALA A 24 23.51 -21.55 15.67
CA ALA A 24 23.31 -20.18 16.13
C ALA A 24 22.51 -20.12 17.43
N ARG A 25 21.41 -20.89 17.53
CA ARG A 25 20.61 -20.99 18.78
C ARG A 25 21.45 -21.46 19.96
N ASP A 26 22.22 -22.56 19.77
CA ASP A 26 23.04 -23.12 20.84
C ASP A 26 24.10 -22.12 21.31
N ALA A 27 24.77 -21.44 20.41
CA ALA A 27 25.74 -20.41 20.73
C ALA A 27 25.11 -19.25 21.54
N ILE A 28 23.92 -18.79 21.15
CA ILE A 28 23.20 -17.72 21.86
C ILE A 28 22.71 -18.20 23.21
N GLU A 29 22.23 -19.44 23.34
CA GLU A 29 21.84 -20.03 24.62
C GLU A 29 23.03 -20.10 25.59
N ASP A 30 24.23 -20.43 25.12
CA ASP A 30 25.44 -20.42 25.94
C ASP A 30 25.82 -18.99 26.38
N MET A 31 25.62 -17.99 25.52
CA MET A 31 25.80 -16.58 25.89
C MET A 31 24.74 -16.14 26.92
N LEU A 32 23.49 -16.55 26.78
CA LEU A 32 22.41 -16.25 27.72
C LEU A 32 22.64 -16.85 29.11
N LYS A 33 23.26 -18.06 29.21
CA LYS A 33 23.66 -18.64 30.50
C LYS A 33 24.68 -17.75 31.23
N ALA A 34 25.60 -17.13 30.49
CA ALA A 34 26.63 -16.24 31.04
C ALA A 34 26.11 -14.81 31.32
N ALA A 35 25.19 -14.32 30.50
CA ALA A 35 24.70 -12.94 30.54
C ALA A 35 23.18 -12.87 30.30
N PRO A 36 22.33 -13.40 31.20
CA PRO A 36 20.89 -13.45 31.02
C PRO A 36 20.21 -12.07 31.06
N HIS A 37 20.89 -11.07 31.61
CA HIS A 37 20.39 -9.70 31.70
C HIS A 37 20.53 -8.88 30.40
N VAL A 38 21.17 -9.44 29.38
CA VAL A 38 21.39 -8.73 28.10
C VAL A 38 20.20 -8.91 27.16
N ASP A 39 19.40 -7.88 27.05
CA ASP A 39 18.15 -7.84 26.29
C ASP A 39 18.31 -8.25 24.83
N GLY A 40 19.37 -7.76 24.17
CA GLY A 40 19.69 -8.05 22.77
C GLY A 40 19.96 -9.54 22.48
N LEU A 41 20.47 -10.32 23.44
CA LEU A 41 20.69 -11.75 23.28
C LEU A 41 19.34 -12.50 23.17
N TRP A 42 18.34 -12.09 23.92
CA TRP A 42 17.01 -12.68 23.83
C TRP A 42 16.33 -12.38 22.49
N SER A 43 16.43 -11.14 22.01
CA SER A 43 15.96 -10.77 20.66
C SER A 43 16.65 -11.60 19.58
N ALA A 44 17.98 -11.76 19.70
CA ALA A 44 18.74 -12.63 18.82
C ALA A 44 18.25 -14.09 18.89
N ARG A 45 18.04 -14.61 20.11
CA ARG A 45 17.54 -15.99 20.30
C ARG A 45 16.20 -16.22 19.59
N LEU A 46 15.27 -15.29 19.71
CA LEU A 46 13.98 -15.33 19.00
C LEU A 46 14.14 -15.30 17.48
N SER A 47 15.06 -14.49 16.95
CA SER A 47 15.24 -14.36 15.49
C SER A 47 15.70 -15.66 14.81
N PHE A 48 16.25 -16.58 15.55
CA PHE A 48 16.66 -17.92 15.07
C PHE A 48 15.67 -19.02 15.42
N GLU A 49 14.58 -18.72 16.13
CA GLU A 49 13.56 -19.75 16.42
C GLU A 49 12.86 -20.16 15.12
N PRO A 50 12.63 -21.47 14.89
CA PRO A 50 11.89 -21.96 13.74
C PRO A 50 10.41 -21.59 13.85
N GLU A 51 9.74 -21.59 12.74
CA GLU A 51 8.27 -21.47 12.70
C GLU A 51 7.64 -22.61 13.52
N GLY A 52 6.72 -22.25 14.42
CA GLY A 52 6.12 -23.20 15.37
C GLY A 52 7.00 -23.57 16.56
N GLY A 53 8.15 -22.91 16.76
CA GLY A 53 9.02 -23.11 17.92
C GLY A 53 8.50 -22.50 19.22
N ASP A 54 9.27 -22.65 20.29
CA ASP A 54 8.88 -22.23 21.67
C ASP A 54 9.10 -20.73 21.92
N VAL A 55 8.41 -19.88 21.15
CA VAL A 55 8.47 -18.43 21.34
C VAL A 55 7.94 -18.02 22.73
N ALA A 56 6.89 -18.70 23.22
CA ALA A 56 6.29 -18.41 24.53
C ALA A 56 7.25 -18.68 25.69
N GLY A 57 7.92 -19.83 25.68
CA GLY A 57 8.89 -20.18 26.72
C GLY A 57 10.11 -19.28 26.72
N ILE A 58 10.59 -18.87 25.52
CA ILE A 58 11.68 -17.89 25.41
C ILE A 58 11.26 -16.54 25.99
N ALA A 59 10.08 -16.03 25.63
CA ALA A 59 9.57 -14.77 26.13
C ALA A 59 9.35 -14.78 27.64
N ALA A 60 8.88 -15.91 28.22
CA ALA A 60 8.73 -16.07 29.64
C ALA A 60 10.08 -16.01 30.39
N ARG A 61 11.09 -16.76 29.93
CA ARG A 61 12.45 -16.72 30.46
C ARG A 61 13.08 -15.33 30.35
N TRP A 62 12.85 -14.64 29.23
CA TRP A 62 13.31 -13.27 29.00
C TRP A 62 12.71 -12.33 30.03
N ARG A 63 11.39 -12.38 30.24
CA ARG A 63 10.69 -11.55 31.20
C ARG A 63 11.19 -11.77 32.64
N GLU A 64 11.52 -13.02 33.00
CA GLU A 64 12.11 -13.36 34.30
C GLU A 64 13.53 -12.79 34.42
N ALA A 65 14.35 -12.89 33.37
CA ALA A 65 15.75 -12.47 33.38
C ALA A 65 15.92 -10.94 33.33
N VAL A 66 14.99 -10.24 32.63
CA VAL A 66 15.03 -8.80 32.39
C VAL A 66 13.64 -8.20 32.69
N PRO A 67 13.22 -8.11 33.95
CA PRO A 67 11.85 -7.73 34.35
C PRO A 67 11.44 -6.32 33.88
N GLU A 68 12.41 -5.41 33.71
CA GLU A 68 12.16 -4.03 33.28
C GLU A 68 11.99 -3.87 31.77
N SER A 69 12.38 -4.89 30.99
CA SER A 69 12.24 -4.84 29.53
C SER A 69 10.77 -4.94 29.10
N VAL A 70 10.38 -4.12 28.12
CA VAL A 70 9.08 -4.21 27.46
C VAL A 70 9.06 -5.22 26.31
N HIS A 71 10.23 -5.60 25.79
CA HIS A 71 10.33 -6.49 24.64
C HIS A 71 9.67 -7.87 24.85
N PRO A 72 9.89 -8.58 25.99
CA PRO A 72 9.20 -9.85 26.20
C PRO A 72 7.68 -9.69 26.34
N LEU A 73 7.20 -8.58 26.89
CA LEU A 73 5.76 -8.27 26.93
C LEU A 73 5.22 -8.05 25.53
N HIS A 74 5.96 -7.37 24.68
CA HIS A 74 5.60 -7.15 23.28
C HIS A 74 5.50 -8.48 22.51
N VAL A 75 6.44 -9.39 22.70
CA VAL A 75 6.38 -10.73 22.09
C VAL A 75 5.15 -11.50 22.55
N GLN A 76 4.86 -11.49 23.86
CA GLN A 76 3.68 -12.13 24.44
C GLN A 76 2.37 -11.50 23.93
N MET A 77 2.32 -10.18 23.81
CA MET A 77 1.19 -9.46 23.23
C MET A 77 0.92 -9.89 21.79
N TRP A 78 1.96 -9.96 20.95
CA TRP A 78 1.83 -10.46 19.58
C TRP A 78 1.30 -11.88 19.52
N GLN A 79 1.76 -12.78 20.40
CA GLN A 79 1.24 -14.14 20.48
C GLN A 79 -0.25 -14.14 20.85
N ALA A 80 -0.64 -13.39 21.87
CA ALA A 80 -2.04 -13.27 22.26
C ALA A 80 -2.93 -12.75 21.13
N ILE A 81 -2.42 -11.79 20.31
CA ILE A 81 -3.11 -11.31 19.10
C ILE A 81 -3.28 -12.45 18.08
N GLN A 82 -2.23 -13.24 17.82
CA GLN A 82 -2.30 -14.37 16.89
C GLN A 82 -3.25 -15.47 17.34
N ASP A 83 -3.29 -15.71 18.64
CA ASP A 83 -4.19 -16.70 19.29
C ASP A 83 -5.64 -16.19 19.40
N GLY A 84 -5.89 -14.91 19.08
CA GLY A 84 -7.20 -14.27 19.20
C GLY A 84 -7.61 -13.94 20.64
N ASP A 85 -6.67 -14.05 21.59
CA ASP A 85 -6.90 -13.70 23.02
C ASP A 85 -6.79 -12.18 23.24
N ARG A 86 -7.92 -11.51 23.02
CA ARG A 86 -7.99 -10.05 23.11
C ARG A 86 -7.85 -9.51 24.53
N ASP A 87 -8.21 -10.28 25.53
CA ASP A 87 -8.09 -9.84 26.94
C ASP A 87 -6.63 -9.92 27.38
N ALA A 88 -5.91 -10.98 27.03
CA ALA A 88 -4.48 -11.10 27.27
C ALA A 88 -3.67 -10.06 26.49
N SER A 89 -3.96 -9.83 25.21
CA SER A 89 -3.23 -8.84 24.40
C SER A 89 -3.39 -7.43 24.96
N ARG A 90 -4.60 -7.09 25.40
CA ARG A 90 -4.88 -5.81 26.06
C ARG A 90 -4.12 -5.64 27.36
N ALA A 91 -4.19 -6.64 28.24
CA ALA A 91 -3.53 -6.57 29.57
C ALA A 91 -2.00 -6.42 29.40
N LEU A 92 -1.41 -7.04 28.37
CA LEU A 92 0.00 -6.88 28.03
C LEU A 92 0.30 -5.50 27.42
N ALA A 93 -0.56 -4.99 26.55
CA ALA A 93 -0.44 -3.63 26.02
C ALA A 93 -0.47 -2.58 27.13
N GLU A 94 -1.39 -2.69 28.11
CA GLU A 94 -1.47 -1.80 29.26
C GLU A 94 -0.17 -1.82 30.08
N GLN A 95 0.42 -3.00 30.36
CA GLN A 95 1.70 -3.13 31.04
C GLN A 95 2.88 -2.50 30.28
N ILE A 96 2.86 -2.59 28.93
CA ILE A 96 3.88 -1.94 28.10
C ILE A 96 3.74 -0.42 28.20
N ILE A 97 2.53 0.10 28.06
CA ILE A 97 2.24 1.54 28.10
C ILE A 97 2.56 2.18 29.46
N GLU A 98 2.36 1.45 30.55
CA GLU A 98 2.77 1.91 31.89
C GLU A 98 4.28 2.21 31.99
N ARG A 99 5.11 1.46 31.23
CA ARG A 99 6.57 1.62 31.19
C ARG A 99 7.02 2.55 30.08
N GLU A 100 6.44 2.40 28.90
CA GLU A 100 6.73 3.15 27.69
C GLU A 100 5.45 3.74 27.10
N PRO A 101 4.96 4.90 27.56
CA PRO A 101 3.70 5.50 27.09
C PRO A 101 3.64 5.74 25.58
N GLY A 102 4.80 5.96 24.93
CA GLY A 102 4.94 6.13 23.48
C GLY A 102 5.11 4.84 22.68
N HIS A 103 4.94 3.65 23.28
CA HIS A 103 5.12 2.38 22.57
C HIS A 103 4.01 2.12 21.55
N VAL A 104 4.27 2.43 20.29
CA VAL A 104 3.26 2.51 19.23
C VAL A 104 2.48 1.20 19.03
N ALA A 105 3.14 0.04 19.07
CA ALA A 105 2.43 -1.24 18.88
C ALA A 105 1.45 -1.54 20.04
N ALA A 106 1.80 -1.21 21.29
CA ALA A 106 0.88 -1.37 22.42
C ALA A 106 -0.27 -0.35 22.36
N GLN A 107 0.03 0.90 21.97
CA GLN A 107 -0.99 1.91 21.76
C GLN A 107 -1.97 1.52 20.64
N SER A 108 -1.50 0.88 19.58
CA SER A 108 -2.34 0.36 18.50
C SER A 108 -3.39 -0.62 19.01
N GLU A 109 -3.02 -1.53 19.91
CA GLU A 109 -3.95 -2.52 20.49
C GLU A 109 -5.05 -1.85 21.32
N ILE A 110 -4.71 -0.82 22.09
CA ILE A 110 -5.68 -0.03 22.90
C ILE A 110 -6.62 0.75 21.96
N VAL A 111 -6.05 1.41 20.94
CA VAL A 111 -6.80 2.22 19.98
C VAL A 111 -7.79 1.36 19.18
N GLU A 112 -7.41 0.18 18.71
CA GLU A 112 -8.31 -0.73 17.98
C GLU A 112 -9.53 -1.14 18.83
N GLN A 113 -9.35 -1.33 20.12
CA GLN A 113 -10.48 -1.63 21.00
C GLN A 113 -11.39 -0.42 21.22
N LEU A 114 -10.82 0.77 21.38
CA LEU A 114 -11.58 2.01 21.53
C LEU A 114 -12.37 2.35 20.26
N PHE A 115 -11.83 2.10 19.08
CA PHE A 115 -12.52 2.34 17.81
C PHE A 115 -13.90 1.71 17.73
N ASN A 116 -14.07 0.53 18.30
CA ASN A 116 -15.32 -0.22 18.22
C ASN A 116 -16.29 0.06 19.38
N ARG A 117 -15.79 0.55 20.53
CA ARG A 117 -16.57 0.76 21.75
C ARG A 117 -16.97 2.22 21.95
N ASP A 118 -16.02 3.11 21.77
CA ASP A 118 -16.18 4.55 22.02
C ASP A 118 -15.21 5.35 21.15
N PRO A 119 -15.61 5.69 19.91
CA PRO A 119 -14.78 6.48 19.01
C PRO A 119 -14.37 7.85 19.57
N ALA A 120 -15.19 8.47 20.42
CA ALA A 120 -14.85 9.76 21.04
C ALA A 120 -13.74 9.60 22.07
N ALA A 121 -13.78 8.52 22.90
CA ALA A 121 -12.68 8.18 23.78
C ALA A 121 -11.39 7.84 23.00
N ALA A 122 -11.50 7.19 21.84
CA ALA A 122 -10.36 6.95 20.95
C ALA A 122 -9.72 8.27 20.50
N VAL A 123 -10.52 9.24 20.07
CA VAL A 123 -10.03 10.59 19.68
C VAL A 123 -9.26 11.23 20.82
N ALA A 124 -9.84 11.28 22.02
CA ALA A 124 -9.20 11.89 23.20
C ALA A 124 -7.88 11.19 23.57
N HIS A 125 -7.87 9.85 23.54
CA HIS A 125 -6.67 9.05 23.82
C HIS A 125 -5.54 9.33 22.82
N ILE A 126 -5.84 9.30 21.52
CA ILE A 126 -4.84 9.51 20.46
C ILE A 126 -4.33 10.95 20.45
N GLN A 127 -5.18 11.94 20.73
CA GLN A 127 -4.74 13.34 20.88
C GLN A 127 -3.75 13.51 22.04
N GLY A 128 -3.95 12.82 23.15
CA GLY A 128 -3.02 12.79 24.28
C GLY A 128 -1.70 12.05 23.96
N LEU A 129 -1.72 11.12 23.02
CA LEU A 129 -0.54 10.36 22.61
C LEU A 129 0.38 11.13 21.66
N LEU A 130 -0.16 11.91 20.73
CA LEU A 130 0.60 12.60 19.68
C LEU A 130 1.83 13.39 20.16
N PRO A 131 1.77 14.18 21.28
CA PRO A 131 2.94 14.90 21.80
C PRO A 131 4.07 14.00 22.29
N GLN A 132 3.78 12.72 22.58
CA GLN A 132 4.72 11.75 23.11
C GLN A 132 5.48 10.97 22.02
N ILE A 133 5.11 11.17 20.76
CA ILE A 133 5.69 10.49 19.61
C ILE A 133 6.59 11.46 18.84
N PRO A 134 7.92 11.41 19.02
CA PRO A 134 8.83 12.34 18.32
C PRO A 134 9.16 11.90 16.89
N ASP A 135 9.09 10.60 16.59
CA ASP A 135 9.44 10.05 15.29
C ASP A 135 8.39 10.38 14.22
N PRO A 136 8.76 11.00 13.09
CA PRO A 136 7.81 11.40 12.05
C PRO A 136 6.99 10.25 11.45
N GLU A 137 7.58 9.08 11.24
CA GLU A 137 6.85 7.93 10.68
C GLU A 137 5.80 7.40 11.68
N ASN A 138 6.16 7.34 12.95
CA ASN A 138 5.22 7.00 14.01
C ASN A 138 4.13 8.08 14.17
N GLN A 139 4.48 9.37 14.02
CA GLN A 139 3.48 10.45 14.00
C GLN A 139 2.49 10.29 12.87
N ARG A 140 2.93 9.91 11.68
CA ARG A 140 2.05 9.63 10.54
C ARG A 140 1.05 8.52 10.87
N MET A 141 1.53 7.43 11.45
CA MET A 141 0.68 6.30 11.85
C MET A 141 -0.38 6.74 12.88
N VAL A 142 0.03 7.50 13.89
CA VAL A 142 -0.86 8.00 14.95
C VAL A 142 -1.87 9.02 14.40
N LEU A 143 -1.48 9.88 13.44
CA LEU A 143 -2.41 10.75 12.71
C LEU A 143 -3.41 9.95 11.86
N GLY A 144 -2.97 8.85 11.26
CA GLY A 144 -3.87 7.93 10.56
C GLY A 144 -4.93 7.33 11.49
N TRP A 145 -4.53 6.95 12.72
CA TRP A 145 -5.49 6.50 13.74
C TRP A 145 -6.43 7.62 14.17
N LEU A 146 -5.91 8.84 14.42
CA LEU A 146 -6.72 9.97 14.83
C LEU A 146 -7.80 10.29 13.80
N GLY A 147 -7.43 10.44 12.53
CA GLY A 147 -8.40 10.72 11.48
C GLY A 147 -9.46 9.62 11.35
N ARG A 148 -9.09 8.35 11.49
CA ARG A 148 -10.06 7.23 11.52
C ARG A 148 -10.98 7.26 12.76
N ALA A 149 -10.47 7.66 13.92
CA ALA A 149 -11.29 7.82 15.12
C ALA A 149 -12.28 8.96 14.96
N GLN A 150 -11.83 10.09 14.43
CA GLN A 150 -12.66 11.27 14.14
C GLN A 150 -13.74 10.95 13.10
N ASP A 151 -13.41 10.21 12.04
CA ASP A 151 -14.39 9.72 11.05
C ASP A 151 -15.49 8.90 11.74
N ARG A 152 -15.11 7.93 12.57
CA ARG A 152 -16.07 7.09 13.31
C ARG A 152 -16.90 7.86 14.33
N ALA A 153 -16.33 8.92 14.91
CA ALA A 153 -17.02 9.83 15.83
C ALA A 153 -17.93 10.85 15.09
N GLY A 154 -17.98 10.84 13.76
CA GLY A 154 -18.73 11.81 12.96
C GLY A 154 -18.10 13.21 12.92
N GLN A 155 -16.84 13.33 13.33
CA GLN A 155 -16.06 14.58 13.33
C GLN A 155 -15.37 14.78 11.97
N TYR A 156 -16.16 14.89 10.89
CA TYR A 156 -15.65 14.84 9.52
C TYR A 156 -14.69 15.99 9.17
N ALA A 157 -14.93 17.20 9.71
CA ALA A 157 -14.06 18.36 9.50
C ALA A 157 -12.68 18.11 10.14
N ASP A 158 -12.66 17.64 11.37
CA ASP A 158 -11.42 17.33 12.10
C ASP A 158 -10.65 16.18 11.43
N ALA A 159 -11.38 15.18 10.92
CA ALA A 159 -10.78 14.08 10.19
C ALA A 159 -10.04 14.55 8.92
N VAL A 160 -10.66 15.43 8.12
CA VAL A 160 -10.04 16.02 6.92
C VAL A 160 -8.82 16.88 7.28
N GLU A 161 -8.89 17.67 8.34
CA GLU A 161 -7.74 18.45 8.83
C GLU A 161 -6.59 17.53 9.25
N THR A 162 -6.91 16.48 10.01
CA THR A 162 -5.92 15.50 10.48
C THR A 162 -5.27 14.76 9.30
N TRP A 163 -6.02 14.31 8.32
CA TRP A 163 -5.48 13.65 7.12
C TRP A 163 -4.68 14.61 6.25
N THR A 164 -5.09 15.88 6.15
CA THR A 164 -4.30 16.91 5.45
C THR A 164 -2.93 17.10 6.13
N ARG A 165 -2.88 17.10 7.46
CA ARG A 165 -1.62 17.13 8.21
C ARG A 165 -0.80 15.86 7.99
N LEU A 166 -1.44 14.69 7.93
CA LEU A 166 -0.79 13.42 7.63
C LEU A 166 -0.11 13.47 6.25
N GLN A 167 -0.81 13.98 5.24
CA GLN A 167 -0.27 14.12 3.88
C GLN A 167 0.88 15.13 3.80
N ALA A 168 0.89 16.17 4.64
CA ALA A 168 1.95 17.15 4.71
C ALA A 168 3.27 16.64 5.34
N ILE A 169 3.22 15.53 6.09
CA ILE A 169 4.43 14.89 6.60
C ILE A 169 5.05 14.06 5.45
N THR A 170 5.80 14.73 4.59
CA THR A 170 6.53 14.11 3.50
C THR A 170 7.76 13.37 4.03
N GLY A 171 7.84 12.06 3.83
CA GLY A 171 9.04 11.29 4.10
C GLY A 171 10.06 11.42 2.96
N PRO A 172 11.30 10.94 3.14
CA PRO A 172 12.35 11.01 2.13
C PRO A 172 12.00 10.25 0.84
N THR A 173 10.98 9.43 0.85
CA THR A 173 10.51 8.63 -0.29
C THR A 173 9.33 9.27 -1.04
N ALA A 174 8.81 10.41 -0.58
CA ALA A 174 7.72 11.08 -1.28
C ALA A 174 8.20 11.66 -2.62
N THR A 175 7.43 11.40 -3.67
CA THR A 175 7.72 11.89 -5.02
C THR A 175 6.71 12.96 -5.41
N PRO A 176 7.08 13.94 -6.25
CA PRO A 176 6.11 14.86 -6.83
C PRO A 176 5.00 14.08 -7.55
N LEU A 177 3.79 14.65 -7.58
CA LEU A 177 2.74 14.10 -8.42
C LEU A 177 3.21 14.03 -9.88
N PRO A 178 2.98 12.91 -10.58
CA PRO A 178 3.26 12.82 -12.00
C PRO A 178 2.54 13.94 -12.74
N PRO A 179 3.24 14.71 -13.62
CA PRO A 179 2.55 15.68 -14.42
C PRO A 179 1.56 14.96 -15.35
N ALA A 180 0.31 15.42 -15.35
CA ALA A 180 -0.64 15.00 -16.37
C ALA A 180 -0.48 15.94 -17.57
N SER A 181 -0.16 15.40 -18.75
CA SER A 181 0.11 16.23 -19.95
C SER A 181 -1.14 16.96 -20.45
N GLY A 182 -2.33 16.54 -20.02
CA GLY A 182 -3.59 17.01 -20.57
C GLY A 182 -3.74 16.65 -22.07
N ASP A 183 -3.12 15.58 -22.50
CA ASP A 183 -3.15 15.15 -23.89
C ASP A 183 -4.59 14.93 -24.35
N THR A 184 -5.04 15.77 -25.24
CA THR A 184 -6.39 15.75 -25.83
C THR A 184 -6.43 15.12 -27.21
N ARG A 185 -5.34 14.50 -27.67
CA ARG A 185 -5.32 13.80 -28.96
C ARG A 185 -6.38 12.70 -28.99
N THR A 186 -6.96 12.51 -30.14
CA THR A 186 -7.95 11.47 -30.39
C THR A 186 -7.39 10.45 -31.35
N TRP A 187 -7.76 9.20 -31.18
CA TRP A 187 -7.40 8.09 -32.07
C TRP A 187 -8.66 7.37 -32.55
N PRO A 188 -8.63 6.75 -33.72
CA PRO A 188 -9.71 5.84 -34.11
C PRO A 188 -9.89 4.73 -33.04
N PRO A 189 -11.12 4.27 -32.78
CA PRO A 189 -11.33 3.13 -31.90
C PRO A 189 -10.53 1.91 -32.33
N VAL A 190 -10.02 1.13 -31.36
CA VAL A 190 -9.43 -0.18 -31.67
C VAL A 190 -10.52 -1.21 -31.91
N ALA A 191 -10.31 -2.10 -32.90
CA ALA A 191 -11.15 -3.28 -33.04
C ALA A 191 -10.86 -4.27 -31.90
N GLU A 192 -11.88 -5.03 -31.50
CA GLU A 192 -11.63 -6.16 -30.60
C GLU A 192 -10.72 -7.18 -31.28
N VAL A 193 -9.60 -7.49 -30.64
CA VAL A 193 -8.65 -8.49 -31.13
C VAL A 193 -8.78 -9.72 -30.23
N GLU A 194 -9.16 -10.85 -30.83
CA GLU A 194 -8.99 -12.14 -30.16
C GLU A 194 -7.50 -12.44 -30.03
N VAL A 195 -6.98 -12.40 -28.82
CA VAL A 195 -5.58 -12.73 -28.53
C VAL A 195 -5.52 -14.18 -28.07
N ALA A 196 -4.97 -15.03 -28.90
CA ALA A 196 -4.68 -16.42 -28.53
C ALA A 196 -3.45 -16.46 -27.65
N GLY A 197 -3.62 -16.93 -26.41
CA GLY A 197 -2.51 -17.13 -25.47
C GLY A 197 -2.27 -15.97 -24.50
N SER A 198 -1.09 -15.99 -23.89
CA SER A 198 -0.72 -15.04 -22.84
C SER A 198 -0.27 -13.71 -23.44
N ARG A 199 -0.86 -12.60 -22.98
CA ARG A 199 -0.54 -11.22 -23.42
C ARG A 199 0.01 -10.37 -22.29
N PRO A 200 0.81 -9.32 -22.56
CA PRO A 200 1.17 -8.33 -21.56
C PRO A 200 -0.06 -7.62 -21.00
N VAL A 201 -0.07 -7.42 -19.69
CA VAL A 201 -1.13 -6.68 -19.01
C VAL A 201 -0.48 -5.52 -18.28
N PHE A 202 -0.97 -4.31 -18.53
CA PHE A 202 -0.61 -3.13 -17.76
C PHE A 202 -1.75 -2.81 -16.80
N LEU A 203 -1.46 -2.82 -15.51
CA LEU A 203 -2.43 -2.44 -14.49
C LEU A 203 -2.17 -0.99 -14.09
N TYR A 204 -3.19 -0.18 -14.14
CA TYR A 204 -3.17 1.18 -13.62
C TYR A 204 -4.41 1.47 -12.78
N GLY A 205 -4.22 2.22 -11.70
CA GLY A 205 -5.30 2.80 -10.91
C GLY A 205 -4.75 4.03 -10.20
N PRO A 206 -5.39 5.20 -10.36
CA PRO A 206 -5.01 6.39 -9.61
C PRO A 206 -5.07 6.15 -8.10
N PRO A 207 -4.40 6.98 -7.27
CA PRO A 207 -4.52 6.91 -5.83
C PRO A 207 -5.99 6.82 -5.37
N GLY A 208 -6.24 5.98 -4.39
CA GLY A 208 -7.59 5.72 -3.88
C GLY A 208 -8.48 4.84 -4.75
N SER A 209 -8.03 4.37 -5.93
CA SER A 209 -8.82 3.47 -6.79
C SER A 209 -9.00 2.05 -6.24
N GLY A 210 -8.10 1.61 -5.34
CA GLY A 210 -8.06 0.24 -4.85
C GLY A 210 -7.30 -0.75 -5.74
N ALA A 211 -6.46 -0.26 -6.66
CA ALA A 211 -5.65 -1.09 -7.55
C ALA A 211 -4.81 -2.14 -6.80
N GLU A 212 -4.37 -1.85 -5.57
CA GLU A 212 -3.64 -2.75 -4.70
C GLU A 212 -4.37 -4.07 -4.41
N ARG A 213 -5.71 -4.08 -4.46
CA ARG A 213 -6.52 -5.28 -4.28
C ARG A 213 -6.41 -6.22 -5.49
N LEU A 214 -6.36 -5.62 -6.68
CA LEU A 214 -6.13 -6.36 -7.92
C LEU A 214 -4.71 -6.94 -7.91
N VAL A 215 -3.73 -6.16 -7.45
CA VAL A 215 -2.34 -6.60 -7.27
C VAL A 215 -2.27 -7.78 -6.32
N SER A 216 -2.92 -7.73 -5.16
CA SER A 216 -2.96 -8.83 -4.19
C SER A 216 -3.53 -10.11 -4.82
N THR A 217 -4.59 -9.99 -5.62
CA THR A 217 -5.19 -11.12 -6.32
C THR A 217 -4.24 -11.69 -7.38
N PHE A 218 -3.55 -10.85 -8.15
CA PHE A 218 -2.55 -11.31 -9.12
C PHE A 218 -1.34 -11.95 -8.47
N LEU A 219 -0.82 -11.38 -7.37
CA LEU A 219 0.31 -11.97 -6.64
C LEU A 219 -0.03 -13.38 -6.12
N HIS A 220 -1.26 -13.57 -5.64
CA HIS A 220 -1.72 -14.88 -5.17
C HIS A 220 -1.80 -15.92 -6.30
N ASN A 221 -2.26 -15.53 -7.48
CA ASN A 221 -2.54 -16.47 -8.58
C ASN A 221 -1.37 -16.63 -9.56
N VAL A 222 -0.69 -15.56 -9.89
CA VAL A 222 0.30 -15.51 -10.98
C VAL A 222 1.56 -14.72 -10.60
N GLY A 223 1.94 -14.77 -9.33
CA GLY A 223 3.00 -13.94 -8.75
C GLY A 223 4.29 -13.86 -9.56
N LYS A 224 4.71 -14.95 -10.22
CA LYS A 224 5.91 -14.98 -11.08
C LYS A 224 5.80 -14.10 -12.35
N ARG A 225 4.59 -13.69 -12.72
CA ARG A 225 4.33 -12.79 -13.86
C ARG A 225 4.05 -11.36 -13.42
N MET A 226 3.80 -11.13 -12.12
CA MET A 226 3.44 -9.84 -11.57
C MET A 226 4.70 -9.01 -11.27
N ALA A 227 4.78 -7.84 -11.84
CA ALA A 227 5.85 -6.88 -11.62
C ALA A 227 5.31 -5.71 -10.77
N ILE A 228 5.82 -5.60 -9.53
CA ILE A 228 5.45 -4.58 -8.54
C ILE A 228 6.62 -3.69 -8.12
N ASP A 229 7.76 -3.85 -8.77
CA ASP A 229 9.03 -3.24 -8.40
C ASP A 229 9.16 -1.76 -8.78
N ARG A 230 8.21 -1.20 -9.54
CA ARG A 230 8.20 0.23 -9.92
C ARG A 230 8.13 1.18 -8.73
N THR A 231 7.66 0.69 -7.60
CA THR A 231 7.50 1.45 -6.36
C THR A 231 8.43 0.96 -5.24
N GLY A 232 9.33 0.01 -5.56
CA GLY A 232 10.32 -0.52 -4.62
C GLY A 232 11.59 0.34 -4.55
N ASP A 233 12.53 -0.13 -3.73
CA ASP A 233 13.83 0.54 -3.51
C ASP A 233 14.71 0.59 -4.77
N ARG A 234 14.48 -0.30 -5.71
CA ARG A 234 15.22 -0.41 -6.98
C ARG A 234 14.26 -0.50 -8.16
N PRO A 235 13.61 0.61 -8.52
CA PRO A 235 12.67 0.61 -9.63
C PRO A 235 13.39 0.33 -10.96
N PRO A 236 12.69 -0.31 -11.93
CA PRO A 236 13.24 -0.57 -13.24
C PRO A 236 13.59 0.74 -13.96
N GLN A 237 14.69 0.74 -14.71
CA GLN A 237 15.17 1.91 -15.44
C GLN A 237 14.69 1.85 -16.90
N ASP A 238 13.37 1.75 -17.11
CA ASP A 238 12.74 1.82 -18.44
C ASP A 238 11.90 3.10 -18.61
N PRO A 239 11.54 3.46 -19.84
CA PRO A 239 10.76 4.69 -20.07
C PRO A 239 9.42 4.76 -19.33
N LEU A 240 8.77 3.63 -19.02
CA LEU A 240 7.49 3.60 -18.30
C LEU A 240 7.64 3.91 -16.80
N GLN A 241 8.88 3.92 -16.28
CA GLN A 241 9.16 4.35 -14.91
C GLN A 241 9.01 5.87 -14.75
N PHE A 242 9.31 6.63 -15.79
CA PHE A 242 9.50 8.07 -15.72
C PHE A 242 8.33 8.84 -16.36
N PRO A 243 7.56 9.64 -15.61
CA PRO A 243 6.45 10.44 -16.17
C PRO A 243 6.86 11.39 -17.30
N GLN A 244 8.15 11.82 -17.33
CA GLN A 244 8.70 12.65 -18.40
C GLN A 244 8.64 11.97 -19.79
N THR A 245 8.46 10.65 -19.83
CA THR A 245 8.23 9.91 -21.08
C THR A 245 7.01 10.43 -21.84
N ALA A 246 5.95 10.86 -21.13
CA ALA A 246 4.79 11.46 -21.78
C ALA A 246 5.16 12.72 -22.56
N THR A 247 5.94 13.63 -21.98
CA THR A 247 6.41 14.84 -22.65
C THR A 247 7.34 14.53 -23.83
N ARG A 248 8.23 13.54 -23.67
CA ARG A 248 9.17 13.13 -24.71
C ARG A 248 8.49 12.45 -25.91
N LEU A 249 7.42 11.70 -25.65
CA LEU A 249 6.55 11.16 -26.71
C LEU A 249 5.78 12.28 -27.43
N ALA A 250 5.24 13.24 -26.67
CA ALA A 250 4.52 14.37 -27.23
C ALA A 250 5.41 15.26 -28.10
N SER A 251 6.68 15.44 -27.74
CA SER A 251 7.67 16.22 -28.50
C SER A 251 8.30 15.44 -29.67
N GLY A 252 8.07 14.12 -29.79
CA GLY A 252 8.72 13.27 -30.79
C GLY A 252 10.17 12.91 -30.50
N GLU A 253 10.68 13.20 -29.32
CA GLU A 253 12.02 12.77 -28.86
C GLU A 253 12.08 11.25 -28.63
N LEU A 254 10.97 10.65 -28.21
CA LEU A 254 10.75 9.21 -28.14
C LEU A 254 9.63 8.81 -29.09
N ASP A 255 9.72 7.61 -29.62
CA ASP A 255 8.63 6.94 -30.31
C ASP A 255 8.16 5.68 -29.55
N ALA A 256 7.06 5.10 -30.00
CA ALA A 256 6.48 3.91 -29.40
C ALA A 256 7.44 2.72 -29.39
N ALA A 257 8.21 2.53 -30.45
CA ALA A 257 9.15 1.42 -30.57
C ALA A 257 10.30 1.55 -29.58
N MET A 258 10.82 2.76 -29.37
CA MET A 258 11.86 3.04 -28.38
C MET A 258 11.38 2.75 -26.95
N VAL A 259 10.15 3.15 -26.61
CA VAL A 259 9.57 2.88 -25.28
C VAL A 259 9.42 1.38 -25.05
N VAL A 260 8.88 0.65 -26.03
CA VAL A 260 8.70 -0.80 -25.95
C VAL A 260 10.04 -1.54 -25.86
N ALA A 261 11.03 -1.12 -26.66
CA ALA A 261 12.37 -1.70 -26.61
C ALA A 261 13.02 -1.51 -25.23
N GLY A 262 12.92 -0.31 -24.66
CA GLY A 262 13.40 -0.01 -23.32
C GLY A 262 12.71 -0.87 -22.26
N TRP A 263 11.38 -0.95 -22.31
CA TRP A 263 10.58 -1.77 -21.38
C TRP A 263 10.95 -3.26 -21.48
N ARG A 264 11.01 -3.82 -22.71
CA ARG A 264 11.39 -5.23 -22.89
C ARG A 264 12.83 -5.52 -22.47
N GLY A 265 13.72 -4.55 -22.65
CA GLY A 265 15.14 -4.68 -22.32
C GLY A 265 15.42 -4.89 -20.83
N VAL A 266 14.53 -4.39 -19.95
CA VAL A 266 14.69 -4.55 -18.49
C VAL A 266 13.97 -5.77 -17.91
N LEU A 267 13.09 -6.46 -18.66
CA LEU A 267 12.34 -7.62 -18.16
C LEU A 267 13.23 -8.72 -17.56
N PRO A 268 14.38 -9.11 -18.16
CA PRO A 268 15.25 -10.11 -17.56
C PRO A 268 15.82 -9.69 -16.20
N GLN A 269 16.11 -8.40 -16.01
CA GLN A 269 16.60 -7.86 -14.73
C GLN A 269 15.52 -7.90 -13.64
N ARG A 270 14.25 -7.90 -14.05
CA ARG A 270 13.07 -8.05 -13.18
C ARG A 270 12.69 -9.53 -12.95
N GLY A 271 13.53 -10.48 -13.38
CA GLY A 271 13.26 -11.91 -13.26
C GLY A 271 12.24 -12.45 -14.26
N LEU A 272 11.95 -11.69 -15.32
CA LEU A 272 10.99 -12.05 -16.38
C LEU A 272 11.73 -12.33 -17.69
N ALA A 273 11.33 -13.35 -18.45
CA ALA A 273 11.91 -13.59 -19.77
C ALA A 273 11.58 -12.44 -20.73
N SER A 274 12.49 -12.12 -21.68
CA SER A 274 12.29 -11.02 -22.64
C SER A 274 11.03 -11.19 -23.51
N GLY A 275 10.60 -12.42 -23.75
CA GLY A 275 9.35 -12.74 -24.44
C GLY A 275 8.16 -13.01 -23.54
N ALA A 276 8.30 -12.79 -22.22
CA ALA A 276 7.22 -13.01 -21.30
C ALA A 276 6.04 -12.06 -21.53
N ALA A 277 4.88 -12.49 -21.07
CA ALA A 277 3.68 -11.67 -20.98
C ALA A 277 3.45 -11.26 -19.51
N PRO A 278 4.17 -10.24 -19.00
CA PRO A 278 4.08 -9.82 -17.60
C PRO A 278 2.76 -9.11 -17.32
N ILE A 279 2.41 -9.04 -16.04
CA ILE A 279 1.45 -8.09 -15.50
C ILE A 279 2.28 -6.98 -14.84
N ASP A 280 2.32 -5.82 -15.42
CA ASP A 280 3.14 -4.69 -14.97
C ASP A 280 2.27 -3.63 -14.30
N TRP A 281 2.46 -3.39 -12.99
CA TRP A 281 1.71 -2.37 -12.26
C TRP A 281 2.37 -1.01 -12.47
N LEU A 282 1.69 -0.14 -13.25
CA LEU A 282 2.16 1.19 -13.57
C LEU A 282 1.91 2.15 -12.39
N ALA A 283 2.93 2.91 -12.02
CA ALA A 283 2.82 3.96 -10.99
C ALA A 283 2.11 5.22 -11.49
N TRP A 284 2.01 5.41 -12.81
CA TRP A 284 1.39 6.57 -13.45
C TRP A 284 0.84 6.18 -14.83
N TRP A 285 -0.08 6.98 -15.34
CA TRP A 285 -0.65 6.90 -16.69
C TRP A 285 -0.82 8.29 -17.29
N ASP A 286 -0.60 8.37 -18.59
CA ASP A 286 -0.91 9.52 -19.42
C ASP A 286 -1.31 9.04 -20.81
N ASN A 287 -2.31 9.66 -21.43
CA ASN A 287 -2.76 9.27 -22.78
C ASN A 287 -1.70 9.47 -23.86
N ALA A 288 -0.61 10.18 -23.60
CA ALA A 288 0.57 10.15 -24.46
C ALA A 288 1.18 8.75 -24.64
N LEU A 289 0.89 7.80 -23.73
CA LEU A 289 1.29 6.39 -23.87
C LEU A 289 0.38 5.56 -24.80
N VAL A 290 -0.74 6.10 -25.25
CA VAL A 290 -1.64 5.38 -26.18
C VAL A 290 -0.92 4.83 -27.42
N PRO A 291 -0.06 5.58 -28.15
CA PRO A 291 0.71 5.03 -29.28
C PRO A 291 1.59 3.84 -28.89
N VAL A 292 2.15 3.82 -27.67
CA VAL A 292 3.00 2.71 -27.20
C VAL A 292 2.22 1.40 -27.16
N LEU A 293 0.97 1.41 -26.69
CA LEU A 293 0.12 0.22 -26.66
C LEU A 293 -0.43 -0.10 -28.07
N ARG A 294 -0.89 0.89 -28.82
CA ARG A 294 -1.50 0.67 -30.15
C ARG A 294 -0.52 0.13 -31.18
N GLU A 295 0.65 0.73 -31.27
CA GLU A 295 1.63 0.48 -32.33
C GLU A 295 2.72 -0.49 -31.88
N GLY A 296 3.15 -0.37 -30.63
CA GLY A 296 4.26 -1.15 -30.11
C GLY A 296 3.88 -2.45 -29.41
N LEU A 297 2.67 -2.51 -28.84
CA LEU A 297 2.14 -3.65 -28.08
C LEU A 297 0.64 -3.85 -28.34
N PRO A 298 0.22 -4.10 -29.61
CA PRO A 298 -1.20 -4.16 -29.98
C PRO A 298 -1.98 -5.28 -29.26
N ASP A 299 -1.29 -6.31 -28.80
CA ASP A 299 -1.88 -7.42 -28.02
C ASP A 299 -2.00 -7.11 -26.50
N ALA A 300 -1.43 -6.01 -26.04
CA ALA A 300 -1.45 -5.68 -24.62
C ALA A 300 -2.86 -5.31 -24.14
N LEU A 301 -3.14 -5.64 -22.89
CA LEU A 301 -4.35 -5.22 -22.19
C LEU A 301 -4.02 -4.16 -21.14
N LEU A 302 -4.72 -3.05 -21.17
CA LEU A 302 -4.72 -2.08 -20.07
C LEU A 302 -5.88 -2.37 -19.11
N LEU A 303 -5.57 -2.77 -17.90
CA LEU A 303 -6.53 -2.89 -16.81
C LEU A 303 -6.57 -1.58 -16.02
N LEU A 304 -7.75 -0.99 -15.91
CA LEU A 304 -7.98 0.26 -15.20
C LEU A 304 -8.81 -0.03 -13.93
N ALA A 305 -8.21 0.18 -12.77
CA ALA A 305 -8.92 0.12 -11.50
C ALA A 305 -9.60 1.46 -11.21
N LEU A 306 -10.87 1.43 -10.84
CA LEU A 306 -11.66 2.63 -10.61
C LEU A 306 -12.72 2.42 -9.52
N CYS A 307 -13.01 3.48 -8.77
CA CYS A 307 -14.24 3.68 -8.02
C CYS A 307 -14.69 5.13 -8.14
N ASP A 308 -15.77 5.51 -7.43
CA ASP A 308 -16.25 6.89 -7.45
C ASP A 308 -15.09 7.86 -7.14
N PRO A 309 -14.80 8.84 -8.01
CA PRO A 309 -13.69 9.76 -7.82
C PRO A 309 -13.68 10.49 -6.48
N ARG A 310 -14.85 10.67 -5.87
CA ARG A 310 -15.00 11.34 -4.57
C ARG A 310 -14.59 10.41 -3.43
N ASP A 311 -14.93 9.12 -3.51
CA ASP A 311 -14.45 8.09 -2.57
C ASP A 311 -12.96 7.82 -2.78
N MET A 312 -12.45 7.90 -4.03
CA MET A 312 -11.01 7.82 -4.30
C MET A 312 -10.24 8.93 -3.58
N LEU A 313 -10.74 10.18 -3.62
CA LEU A 313 -10.12 11.29 -2.90
C LEU A 313 -10.09 11.05 -1.39
N LEU A 314 -11.19 10.53 -0.80
CA LEU A 314 -11.25 10.21 0.62
C LEU A 314 -10.27 9.11 1.00
N ASP A 315 -10.23 8.02 0.24
CA ASP A 315 -9.29 6.93 0.49
C ASP A 315 -7.82 7.38 0.35
N TRP A 316 -7.54 8.25 -0.60
CA TRP A 316 -6.21 8.83 -0.77
C TRP A 316 -5.83 9.77 0.37
N LEU A 317 -6.75 10.60 0.85
CA LEU A 317 -6.52 11.48 2.00
C LEU A 317 -6.19 10.72 3.27
N GLN A 318 -6.95 9.65 3.58
CA GLN A 318 -6.78 8.91 4.83
C GLN A 318 -5.56 8.00 4.84
N ARG A 319 -5.05 7.62 3.66
CA ARG A 319 -3.96 6.67 3.50
C ARG A 319 -3.00 7.15 2.43
N ASP A 320 -1.75 6.76 2.60
CA ASP A 320 -0.84 6.79 1.47
C ASP A 320 -1.33 5.84 0.39
N SER A 321 -1.25 6.29 -0.85
CA SER A 321 -1.25 5.38 -1.98
C SER A 321 0.03 4.53 -1.93
N PHE A 322 0.06 3.43 -2.68
CA PHE A 322 1.24 2.58 -2.77
C PHE A 322 2.52 3.38 -3.19
N VAL A 323 2.34 4.43 -3.96
CA VAL A 323 3.35 5.47 -4.20
C VAL A 323 3.00 6.67 -3.32
N ARG A 324 3.91 7.04 -2.42
CA ARG A 324 3.76 8.24 -1.62
C ARG A 324 4.05 9.48 -2.48
N HIS A 325 3.06 10.35 -2.60
CA HIS A 325 3.19 11.60 -3.35
C HIS A 325 3.16 12.80 -2.42
N ASP A 326 3.91 13.85 -2.77
CA ASP A 326 3.70 15.18 -2.25
C ASP A 326 2.47 15.79 -2.96
N ALA A 327 1.31 15.51 -2.41
CA ALA A 327 0.04 15.76 -3.06
C ALA A 327 -0.62 17.10 -2.64
N GLY A 328 -0.08 17.77 -1.62
CA GLY A 328 -0.56 19.06 -1.14
C GLY A 328 -1.93 19.00 -0.43
N THR A 329 -2.78 19.96 -0.76
CA THR A 329 -4.12 20.12 -0.15
C THR A 329 -5.16 19.21 -0.82
N PRO A 330 -6.31 18.94 -0.16
CA PRO A 330 -7.43 18.21 -0.78
C PRO A 330 -7.90 18.80 -2.12
N ALA A 331 -7.86 20.14 -2.28
CA ALA A 331 -8.19 20.82 -3.53
C ALA A 331 -7.16 20.51 -4.64
N GLN A 332 -5.86 20.50 -4.31
CA GLN A 332 -4.80 20.15 -5.25
C GLN A 332 -4.87 18.67 -5.65
N MET A 333 -5.12 17.78 -4.68
CA MET A 333 -5.35 16.36 -4.93
C MET A 333 -6.54 16.13 -5.86
N ALA A 334 -7.68 16.81 -5.62
CA ALA A 334 -8.86 16.71 -6.46
C ALA A 334 -8.61 17.24 -7.88
N ALA A 335 -7.90 18.35 -8.03
CA ALA A 335 -7.57 18.91 -9.35
C ALA A 335 -6.69 17.96 -10.17
N TRP A 336 -5.65 17.40 -9.55
CA TRP A 336 -4.80 16.40 -10.20
C TRP A 336 -5.58 15.15 -10.58
N LEU A 337 -6.37 14.63 -9.63
CA LEU A 337 -7.18 13.41 -9.84
C LEU A 337 -8.21 13.62 -10.96
N ALA A 338 -8.85 14.80 -11.02
CA ALA A 338 -9.79 15.15 -12.08
C ALA A 338 -9.10 15.12 -13.46
N THR A 339 -7.89 15.66 -13.57
CA THR A 339 -7.13 15.67 -14.83
C THR A 339 -6.76 14.26 -15.29
N VAL A 340 -6.28 13.42 -14.38
CA VAL A 340 -5.92 12.02 -14.69
C VAL A 340 -7.15 11.21 -15.07
N LEU A 341 -8.23 11.35 -14.32
CA LEU A 341 -9.48 10.63 -14.61
C LEU A 341 -10.17 11.11 -15.90
N ASP A 342 -9.99 12.37 -16.26
CA ASP A 342 -10.49 12.91 -17.54
C ASP A 342 -9.79 12.24 -18.72
N GLN A 343 -8.48 11.96 -18.62
CA GLN A 343 -7.74 11.17 -19.60
C GLN A 343 -8.24 9.72 -19.64
N VAL A 344 -8.47 9.11 -18.48
CA VAL A 344 -9.05 7.74 -18.40
C VAL A 344 -10.43 7.71 -19.05
N ALA A 345 -11.29 8.68 -18.76
CA ALA A 345 -12.61 8.78 -19.36
C ALA A 345 -12.53 8.91 -20.88
N ALA A 346 -11.66 9.78 -21.40
CA ALA A 346 -11.44 9.95 -22.84
C ALA A 346 -10.94 8.67 -23.52
N LEU A 347 -10.02 7.95 -22.87
CA LEU A 347 -9.52 6.66 -23.36
C LEU A 347 -10.63 5.60 -23.46
N VAL A 348 -11.47 5.51 -22.42
CA VAL A 348 -12.58 4.54 -22.35
C VAL A 348 -13.66 4.89 -23.37
N GLU A 349 -14.11 6.14 -23.41
CA GLU A 349 -15.13 6.64 -24.35
C GLU A 349 -14.70 6.46 -25.81
N GLY A 350 -13.42 6.77 -26.09
CA GLY A 350 -12.84 6.66 -27.43
C GLY A 350 -12.40 5.25 -27.82
N ASN A 351 -12.38 4.33 -26.87
CA ASN A 351 -11.84 2.97 -27.08
C ASN A 351 -10.45 2.98 -27.75
N TYR A 352 -9.52 3.80 -27.20
CA TYR A 352 -8.24 4.09 -27.86
C TYR A 352 -7.24 2.94 -27.79
N VAL A 353 -7.32 2.06 -26.81
CA VAL A 353 -6.50 0.86 -26.64
C VAL A 353 -7.37 -0.30 -26.15
N THR A 354 -6.91 -1.53 -26.33
CA THR A 354 -7.56 -2.68 -25.69
C THR A 354 -7.49 -2.52 -24.17
N HIS A 355 -8.64 -2.31 -23.55
CA HIS A 355 -8.71 -2.04 -22.10
C HIS A 355 -9.87 -2.76 -21.42
N ARG A 356 -9.77 -2.85 -20.11
CA ARG A 356 -10.84 -3.28 -19.21
C ARG A 356 -10.91 -2.33 -18.02
N LEU A 357 -12.11 -1.85 -17.74
CA LEU A 357 -12.40 -1.08 -16.54
C LEU A 357 -12.92 -2.01 -15.44
N VAL A 358 -12.20 -2.08 -14.32
CA VAL A 358 -12.59 -2.84 -13.13
C VAL A 358 -13.09 -1.86 -12.08
N ARG A 359 -14.41 -1.84 -11.89
CA ARG A 359 -15.07 -1.01 -10.86
C ARG A 359 -15.02 -1.74 -9.53
N LEU A 360 -14.50 -1.08 -8.51
CA LEU A 360 -14.29 -1.68 -7.19
C LEU A 360 -15.28 -1.19 -6.14
N ASP A 361 -16.21 -0.30 -6.49
CA ASP A 361 -17.13 0.33 -5.54
C ASP A 361 -17.83 -0.69 -4.63
N ASP A 362 -18.45 -1.71 -5.23
CA ASP A 362 -19.27 -2.70 -4.51
C ASP A 362 -18.51 -4.00 -4.18
N ILE A 363 -17.29 -4.17 -4.69
CA ILE A 363 -16.54 -5.42 -4.56
C ILE A 363 -15.19 -5.26 -3.85
N ALA A 364 -14.82 -4.05 -3.45
CA ALA A 364 -13.49 -3.77 -2.91
C ALA A 364 -13.07 -4.66 -1.73
N ASP A 365 -13.98 -5.12 -0.92
CA ASP A 365 -13.72 -5.99 0.24
C ASP A 365 -14.15 -7.46 0.00
N ASP A 366 -14.57 -7.80 -1.23
CA ASP A 366 -14.95 -9.17 -1.63
C ASP A 366 -13.88 -9.79 -2.55
N ALA A 367 -13.00 -10.60 -1.96
CA ALA A 367 -11.92 -11.26 -2.69
C ALA A 367 -12.43 -12.20 -3.80
N ALA A 368 -13.59 -12.82 -3.63
CA ALA A 368 -14.19 -13.71 -4.63
C ALA A 368 -14.73 -12.91 -5.81
N ALA A 369 -15.42 -11.80 -5.54
CA ALA A 369 -15.93 -10.92 -6.59
C ALA A 369 -14.78 -10.25 -7.38
N ILE A 370 -13.69 -9.83 -6.73
CA ILE A 370 -12.50 -9.31 -7.41
C ILE A 370 -11.88 -10.38 -8.30
N ALA A 371 -11.68 -11.60 -7.79
CA ALA A 371 -11.11 -12.70 -8.58
C ALA A 371 -11.98 -13.03 -9.80
N ALA A 372 -13.31 -13.04 -9.64
CA ALA A 372 -14.25 -13.26 -10.73
C ALA A 372 -14.19 -12.13 -11.78
N ALA A 373 -14.18 -10.86 -11.36
CA ALA A 373 -14.11 -9.71 -12.27
C ALA A 373 -12.81 -9.70 -13.09
N LEU A 374 -11.67 -10.00 -12.46
CA LEU A 374 -10.37 -10.11 -13.14
C LEU A 374 -10.34 -11.33 -14.05
N GLY A 375 -10.82 -12.49 -13.58
CA GLY A 375 -10.84 -13.73 -14.34
C GLY A 375 -11.64 -13.62 -15.63
N ALA A 376 -12.82 -13.01 -15.57
CA ALA A 376 -13.64 -12.72 -16.75
C ALA A 376 -12.95 -11.78 -17.73
N GLY A 377 -12.14 -10.83 -17.22
CA GLY A 377 -11.37 -9.88 -18.05
C GLY A 377 -10.18 -10.50 -18.77
N LEU A 378 -9.64 -11.60 -18.23
CA LEU A 378 -8.41 -12.23 -18.72
C LEU A 378 -8.64 -13.60 -19.36
N ASP A 379 -9.88 -14.07 -19.39
CA ASP A 379 -10.25 -15.43 -19.79
C ASP A 379 -9.45 -16.51 -19.05
N MET A 380 -9.32 -16.31 -17.73
CA MET A 380 -8.58 -17.25 -16.89
C MET A 380 -9.19 -17.33 -15.48
N PRO A 381 -9.36 -18.53 -14.92
CA PRO A 381 -9.87 -18.68 -13.56
C PRO A 381 -8.84 -18.15 -12.56
N LEU A 382 -9.30 -17.29 -11.63
CA LEU A 382 -8.51 -16.80 -10.52
C LEU A 382 -9.14 -17.21 -9.19
N SER A 383 -8.31 -17.59 -8.24
CA SER A 383 -8.73 -17.85 -6.86
C SER A 383 -8.77 -16.57 -6.04
N PRO A 384 -9.69 -16.45 -5.06
CA PRO A 384 -9.70 -15.33 -4.14
C PRO A 384 -8.37 -15.19 -3.38
N ALA A 385 -7.86 -13.98 -3.26
CA ALA A 385 -6.67 -13.71 -2.45
C ALA A 385 -7.01 -13.88 -0.95
N PRO A 386 -6.13 -14.45 -0.14
CA PRO A 386 -6.38 -14.65 1.31
C PRO A 386 -6.41 -13.34 2.08
N ALA A 387 -5.81 -12.28 1.55
CA ALA A 387 -5.82 -10.93 2.12
C ALA A 387 -5.81 -9.88 0.99
N LEU A 388 -6.67 -8.89 1.11
CA LEU A 388 -6.78 -7.77 0.15
C LEU A 388 -6.04 -6.50 0.62
N GLY A 389 -5.38 -6.56 1.76
CA GLY A 389 -4.79 -5.39 2.40
C GLY A 389 -5.77 -4.66 3.34
N PRO A 390 -5.43 -3.45 3.80
CA PRO A 390 -6.24 -2.69 4.76
C PRO A 390 -7.64 -2.38 4.22
N GLY A 391 -8.65 -2.40 5.10
CA GLY A 391 -10.02 -2.07 4.75
C GLY A 391 -10.16 -0.68 4.15
N ARG A 392 -11.09 -0.48 3.22
CA ARG A 392 -11.41 0.80 2.58
C ARG A 392 -12.66 1.41 3.18
N PHE A 393 -12.90 2.68 2.84
CA PHE A 393 -14.22 3.23 3.05
C PHE A 393 -15.27 2.50 2.20
N PRO A 394 -16.49 2.28 2.73
CA PRO A 394 -17.58 1.76 1.93
C PRO A 394 -17.92 2.72 0.79
N ALA A 395 -18.39 2.18 -0.32
CA ALA A 395 -18.82 2.96 -1.46
C ALA A 395 -19.85 4.03 -1.07
N GLY A 396 -19.67 5.24 -1.57
CA GLY A 396 -20.54 6.36 -1.28
C GLY A 396 -20.27 7.08 0.05
N ARG A 397 -19.18 6.73 0.75
CA ARG A 397 -18.77 7.42 2.00
C ARG A 397 -18.56 8.92 1.81
N TRP A 398 -18.19 9.37 0.61
CA TRP A 398 -18.03 10.78 0.27
C TRP A 398 -19.27 11.64 0.63
N ARG A 399 -20.46 11.06 0.68
CA ARG A 399 -21.69 11.79 1.01
C ARG A 399 -21.69 12.42 2.39
N GLU A 400 -21.04 11.74 3.35
CA GLU A 400 -20.87 12.25 4.72
C GLU A 400 -19.93 13.47 4.74
N TYR A 401 -18.99 13.54 3.80
CA TYR A 401 -17.98 14.58 3.67
C TYR A 401 -18.37 15.71 2.72
N ARG A 402 -19.55 15.65 2.08
CA ARG A 402 -19.94 16.56 1.01
C ARG A 402 -19.94 18.05 1.40
N GLN A 403 -20.13 18.38 2.68
CA GLN A 403 -20.07 19.77 3.17
C GLN A 403 -18.63 20.22 3.41
N VAL A 404 -17.82 19.34 3.98
CA VAL A 404 -16.43 19.64 4.35
C VAL A 404 -15.52 19.69 3.11
N LEU A 405 -15.76 18.83 2.12
CA LEU A 405 -15.00 18.71 0.88
C LEU A 405 -15.82 19.22 -0.33
N ALA A 406 -16.70 20.20 -0.14
CA ALA A 406 -17.59 20.70 -1.19
C ALA A 406 -16.84 21.16 -2.45
N GLU A 407 -15.78 21.95 -2.31
CA GLU A 407 -14.97 22.44 -3.42
C GLU A 407 -14.19 21.31 -4.13
N PRO A 408 -13.42 20.43 -3.44
CA PRO A 408 -12.80 19.27 -4.04
C PRO A 408 -13.78 18.37 -4.80
N PHE A 409 -14.94 18.10 -4.22
CA PHE A 409 -15.95 17.26 -4.88
C PHE A 409 -16.61 17.95 -6.08
N ALA A 410 -16.80 19.27 -6.05
CA ALA A 410 -17.25 20.02 -7.20
C ALA A 410 -16.25 19.95 -8.37
N THR A 411 -14.96 19.94 -8.08
CA THR A 411 -13.89 19.72 -9.08
C THR A 411 -13.95 18.32 -9.71
N LEU A 412 -14.29 17.28 -8.93
CA LEU A 412 -14.40 15.91 -9.41
C LEU A 412 -15.74 15.57 -10.08
N ALA A 413 -16.81 16.33 -9.80
CA ALA A 413 -18.16 16.01 -10.27
C ALA A 413 -18.29 15.88 -11.80
N PRO A 414 -17.66 16.73 -12.65
CA PRO A 414 -17.72 16.54 -14.10
C PRO A 414 -17.17 15.21 -14.58
N VAL A 415 -15.99 14.82 -14.10
CA VAL A 415 -15.35 13.55 -14.49
C VAL A 415 -16.07 12.35 -13.88
N ALA A 416 -16.59 12.46 -12.65
CA ALA A 416 -17.41 11.42 -12.05
C ALA A 416 -18.62 11.09 -12.92
N ARG A 417 -19.35 12.10 -13.43
CA ARG A 417 -20.47 11.92 -14.36
C ARG A 417 -20.05 11.26 -15.67
N ARG A 418 -18.94 11.68 -16.28
CA ARG A 418 -18.40 11.04 -17.49
C ARG A 418 -18.11 9.57 -17.27
N LEU A 419 -17.60 9.23 -16.09
CA LEU A 419 -17.33 7.84 -15.70
C LEU A 419 -18.59 7.09 -15.23
N GLY A 420 -19.78 7.70 -15.28
CA GLY A 420 -21.07 7.06 -14.97
C GLY A 420 -21.44 7.01 -13.49
N TYR A 421 -20.81 7.85 -12.65
CA TYR A 421 -21.17 7.98 -11.24
C TYR A 421 -22.26 9.04 -11.01
N PRO A 422 -23.21 8.79 -10.11
CA PRO A 422 -24.32 9.74 -9.87
C PRO A 422 -23.86 10.96 -9.09
N ASP A 423 -24.60 12.06 -9.23
CA ASP A 423 -24.33 13.33 -8.52
C ASP A 423 -24.74 13.31 -7.03
N HIS A 424 -25.55 12.31 -6.60
CA HIS A 424 -26.13 12.19 -5.24
C HIS A 424 -26.25 10.75 -4.76
#